data_34ada41b9e3246e11684e82cbe903a10
#
_entry.id   34ada41b9e3246e11684e82cbe903a10
#
_cell.length_a   1.000
_cell.length_b   1.000
_cell.length_c   1.000
_cell.angle_alpha   90.00
_cell.angle_beta   90.00
_cell.angle_gamma   90.00
#
_symmetry.space_group_name_H-M   'P 1'
#
loop_
_entity.id
_entity.type
_entity.pdbx_description
1 polymer ?
#
loop_
_entity_poly.entity_id
_entity_poly.type
_entity_poly.pdbx_seq_one_letter_code
_entity_poly.pdbx_strand_id
1 'polypeptide(L)'
;MKTEVKNNATTARTSRRSALTIMLRLVGLVRPLAGFMILAILMGVLGNLAATFISIFGAYALLSAMGFASSSPMVLLFGGMLIFALVRGLLRYAEQECNHFIAFKLLALIRDRVFTALRKLAPAKLEVKNKGNLMSVITSDIELLEVFYAHTISPICIAAIFCIVMVWFIASSTNWILGVIALVSYLIVGVSIPLAMSKRSEQDSAEARDLAGKLSTATLDNLRGLDEILQYSTGAQMIEETSQLADQLSDRQQAVKKAFGVNDAVTSTVILLSGLVMFFSSFYLAYNQQILMNEAFIVTIALMSSFGPVVALAALGTTLTSTFAAGNRVLDILDEKPLVEDVEGQKDISYEGVCVSKLSFAYDDEQILDNISVDIPTDKIVGIVGKSGSGKSTLLKLLMRFWPATPGAIEISGTPLEQINTSNLRDLESYMTQDTHLYHDSIKNNLRIAKLDATDEELVEACKKASIHEYISTLPQGYDTPVAELGDSLSGGERQRIGLARAFLHDAPLMLLDEPTSNLDSLNEAIILRSLDKETEHKSVVLVSHRASTMGIADVVYTVDGGRVS
;
A
#
# COMPACT_ATOMS: atom_id res chain seq x y z
N MET A 1 -29.19 -15.16 30.64
CA MET A 1 -28.43 -13.96 31.02
C MET A 1 -27.36 -13.79 29.94
N LYS A 2 -27.70 -13.02 28.89
CA LYS A 2 -26.83 -12.80 27.73
C LYS A 2 -25.88 -11.65 28.08
N THR A 3 -24.59 -11.95 28.20
CA THR A 3 -23.55 -10.95 28.40
C THR A 3 -23.13 -10.47 27.00
N GLU A 4 -23.51 -9.25 26.66
CA GLU A 4 -22.99 -8.55 25.47
C GLU A 4 -21.49 -8.30 25.64
N VAL A 5 -20.71 -8.99 24.83
CA VAL A 5 -19.30 -8.67 24.62
C VAL A 5 -19.27 -7.41 23.75
N LYS A 6 -19.03 -6.26 24.37
CA LYS A 6 -18.69 -5.02 23.67
C LYS A 6 -17.33 -5.20 23.00
N ASN A 7 -17.35 -5.44 21.69
CA ASN A 7 -16.19 -5.28 20.82
C ASN A 7 -15.79 -3.80 20.78
N ASN A 8 -14.97 -3.37 21.70
CA ASN A 8 -14.23 -2.12 21.57
C ASN A 8 -12.97 -2.39 20.73
N ALA A 9 -13.15 -2.64 19.44
CA ALA A 9 -12.07 -2.41 18.48
C ALA A 9 -11.85 -0.89 18.44
N THR A 10 -10.83 -0.42 19.11
CA THR A 10 -10.34 0.95 18.99
C THR A 10 -9.76 1.11 17.59
N THR A 11 -10.64 1.34 16.62
CA THR A 11 -10.23 1.82 15.30
C THR A 11 -9.56 3.15 15.52
N ALA A 12 -8.24 3.17 15.35
CA ALA A 12 -7.48 4.41 15.21
C ALA A 12 -8.31 5.35 14.32
N ARG A 13 -8.72 6.50 14.86
CA ARG A 13 -9.42 7.55 14.11
C ARG A 13 -8.49 7.98 12.99
N THR A 14 -8.57 7.30 11.84
CA THR A 14 -7.99 7.82 10.61
C THR A 14 -8.56 9.21 10.42
N SER A 15 -7.73 10.22 10.48
CA SER A 15 -8.15 11.60 10.23
C SER A 15 -8.78 11.61 8.83
N ARG A 16 -10.10 11.72 8.76
CA ARG A 16 -10.80 11.82 7.48
C ARG A 16 -10.38 13.13 6.83
N ARG A 17 -9.29 13.07 6.05
CA ARG A 17 -8.89 14.19 5.19
C ARG A 17 -10.03 14.46 4.20
N SER A 18 -10.27 15.73 3.87
CA SER A 18 -11.23 16.04 2.82
C SER A 18 -10.75 15.47 1.48
N ALA A 19 -11.69 15.06 0.60
CA ALA A 19 -11.35 14.56 -0.73
C ALA A 19 -10.45 15.54 -1.51
N LEU A 20 -10.68 16.83 -1.35
CA LEU A 20 -9.86 17.88 -1.96
C LEU A 20 -8.42 17.87 -1.43
N THR A 21 -8.24 17.69 -0.12
CA THR A 21 -6.90 17.61 0.49
C THR A 21 -6.14 16.39 -0.01
N ILE A 22 -6.81 15.23 -0.11
CA ILE A 22 -6.21 14.00 -0.64
C ILE A 22 -5.81 14.23 -2.10
N MET A 23 -6.71 14.78 -2.92
CA MET A 23 -6.44 15.06 -4.32
C MET A 23 -5.23 16.00 -4.50
N LEU A 24 -5.17 17.11 -3.77
CA LEU A 24 -4.06 18.07 -3.86
C LEU A 24 -2.72 17.43 -3.44
N ARG A 25 -2.72 16.61 -2.41
CA ARG A 25 -1.50 15.89 -1.99
C ARG A 25 -1.05 14.86 -3.01
N LEU A 26 -1.98 14.08 -3.56
CA LEU A 26 -1.67 13.11 -4.61
C LEU A 26 -1.16 13.82 -5.88
N VAL A 27 -1.77 14.93 -6.30
CA VAL A 27 -1.26 15.75 -7.41
C VAL A 27 0.13 16.29 -7.11
N GLY A 28 0.42 16.63 -5.85
CA GLY A 28 1.78 17.04 -5.42
C GLY A 28 2.85 15.97 -5.66
N LEU A 29 2.50 14.69 -5.62
CA LEU A 29 3.43 13.60 -5.93
C LEU A 29 3.84 13.54 -7.41
N VAL A 30 3.02 14.10 -8.31
CA VAL A 30 3.30 14.18 -9.76
C VAL A 30 4.36 15.24 -10.09
N ARG A 31 4.69 16.14 -9.17
CA ARG A 31 5.60 17.27 -9.43
C ARG A 31 6.89 16.91 -10.21
N PRO A 32 7.57 15.78 -9.96
CA PRO A 32 8.75 15.40 -10.73
C PRO A 32 8.45 15.08 -12.20
N LEU A 33 7.21 14.74 -12.55
CA LEU A 33 6.75 14.33 -13.88
C LEU A 33 5.80 15.36 -14.52
N ALA A 34 5.73 16.58 -13.96
CA ALA A 34 4.81 17.63 -14.43
C ALA A 34 4.97 17.96 -15.92
N GLY A 35 6.20 17.91 -16.45
CA GLY A 35 6.46 18.13 -17.87
C GLY A 35 5.75 17.12 -18.78
N PHE A 36 5.81 15.84 -18.43
CA PHE A 36 5.10 14.77 -19.16
C PHE A 36 3.58 14.92 -19.03
N MET A 37 3.08 15.34 -17.85
CA MET A 37 1.65 15.58 -17.63
C MET A 37 1.13 16.74 -18.50
N ILE A 38 1.86 17.85 -18.59
CA ILE A 38 1.51 18.99 -19.47
C ILE A 38 1.50 18.53 -20.92
N LEU A 39 2.50 17.75 -21.33
CA LEU A 39 2.58 17.21 -22.69
C LEU A 39 1.39 16.30 -23.02
N ALA A 40 1.03 15.39 -22.11
CA ALA A 40 -0.14 14.51 -22.27
C ALA A 40 -1.44 15.32 -22.39
N ILE A 41 -1.64 16.33 -21.55
CA ILE A 41 -2.81 17.22 -21.61
C ILE A 41 -2.85 17.95 -22.95
N LEU A 42 -1.75 18.52 -23.40
CA LEU A 42 -1.68 19.22 -24.68
C LEU A 42 -2.02 18.29 -25.86
N MET A 43 -1.43 17.11 -25.91
CA MET A 43 -1.70 16.11 -26.94
C MET A 43 -3.17 15.64 -26.89
N GLY A 44 -3.72 15.45 -25.69
CA GLY A 44 -5.11 15.06 -25.51
C GLY A 44 -6.09 16.13 -26.00
N VAL A 45 -5.84 17.40 -25.68
CA VAL A 45 -6.65 18.52 -26.19
C VAL A 45 -6.59 18.61 -27.71
N LEU A 46 -5.39 18.61 -28.29
CA LEU A 46 -5.21 18.67 -29.75
C LEU A 46 -5.82 17.46 -30.46
N GLY A 47 -5.68 16.25 -29.87
CA GLY A 47 -6.27 15.02 -30.42
C GLY A 47 -7.80 15.06 -30.44
N ASN A 48 -8.43 15.59 -29.39
CA ASN A 48 -9.89 15.76 -29.33
C ASN A 48 -10.38 16.88 -30.25
N LEU A 49 -9.64 17.98 -30.38
CA LEU A 49 -9.94 19.01 -31.38
C LEU A 49 -9.86 18.43 -32.80
N ALA A 50 -8.81 17.68 -33.12
CA ALA A 50 -8.69 17.03 -34.44
C ALA A 50 -9.89 16.11 -34.71
N ALA A 51 -10.34 15.33 -33.71
CA ALA A 51 -11.54 14.50 -33.81
C ALA A 51 -12.81 15.30 -34.15
N THR A 52 -13.02 16.42 -33.47
CA THR A 52 -14.17 17.31 -33.71
C THR A 52 -14.10 17.96 -35.09
N PHE A 53 -12.92 18.44 -35.49
CA PHE A 53 -12.72 19.07 -36.80
C PHE A 53 -12.92 18.09 -37.97
N ILE A 54 -12.65 16.77 -37.81
CA ILE A 54 -13.03 15.78 -38.83
C ILE A 54 -14.53 15.86 -39.11
N SER A 55 -15.37 15.89 -38.08
CA SER A 55 -16.82 15.97 -38.24
C SER A 55 -17.27 17.32 -38.84
N ILE A 56 -16.62 18.40 -38.44
CA ILE A 56 -16.90 19.77 -38.98
C ILE A 56 -16.54 19.81 -40.47
N PHE A 57 -15.39 19.32 -40.90
CA PHE A 57 -14.98 19.26 -42.31
C PHE A 57 -15.92 18.36 -43.13
N GLY A 58 -16.37 17.22 -42.51
CA GLY A 58 -17.37 16.36 -43.12
C GLY A 58 -18.71 17.09 -43.36
N ALA A 59 -19.14 17.91 -42.39
CA ALA A 59 -20.32 18.75 -42.49
C ALA A 59 -20.18 19.79 -43.62
N TYR A 60 -19.04 20.46 -43.70
CA TYR A 60 -18.74 21.40 -44.78
C TYR A 60 -18.73 20.69 -46.16
N ALA A 61 -18.15 19.50 -46.26
CA ALA A 61 -18.13 18.72 -47.50
C ALA A 61 -19.57 18.38 -47.95
N LEU A 62 -20.43 17.96 -47.02
CA LEU A 62 -21.83 17.64 -47.30
C LEU A 62 -22.60 18.88 -47.76
N LEU A 63 -22.49 20.01 -47.05
CA LEU A 63 -23.14 21.26 -47.41
C LEU A 63 -22.64 21.79 -48.76
N SER A 64 -21.37 21.66 -49.07
CA SER A 64 -20.79 22.03 -50.36
C SER A 64 -21.34 21.14 -51.49
N ALA A 65 -21.46 19.84 -51.28
CA ALA A 65 -22.07 18.92 -52.25
C ALA A 65 -23.56 19.22 -52.53
N MET A 66 -24.27 19.71 -51.51
CA MET A 66 -25.68 20.13 -51.62
C MET A 66 -25.87 21.54 -52.19
N GLY A 67 -24.79 22.28 -52.44
CA GLY A 67 -24.84 23.64 -52.98
C GLY A 67 -25.15 24.74 -51.94
N PHE A 68 -25.15 24.42 -50.64
CA PHE A 68 -25.44 25.38 -49.56
C PHE A 68 -24.22 26.08 -48.97
N ALA A 69 -23.00 25.67 -49.31
CA ALA A 69 -21.77 26.31 -48.86
C ALA A 69 -20.99 26.91 -50.03
N SER A 70 -20.18 27.96 -49.77
CA SER A 70 -19.27 28.50 -50.75
C SER A 70 -18.29 27.44 -51.24
N SER A 71 -17.86 27.48 -52.49
CA SER A 71 -17.11 26.50 -53.25
C SER A 71 -15.69 26.23 -52.71
N SER A 72 -15.56 25.74 -51.48
CA SER A 72 -14.31 25.18 -51.01
C SER A 72 -14.01 23.91 -51.82
N PRO A 73 -12.80 23.79 -52.42
CA PRO A 73 -12.47 22.57 -53.19
C PRO A 73 -12.64 21.33 -52.34
N MET A 74 -13.44 20.35 -52.79
CA MET A 74 -13.67 19.07 -52.12
C MET A 74 -12.40 18.37 -51.72
N VAL A 75 -11.33 18.50 -52.56
CA VAL A 75 -10.00 17.95 -52.29
C VAL A 75 -9.41 18.51 -51.00
N LEU A 76 -9.60 19.79 -50.68
CA LEU A 76 -9.11 20.41 -49.44
C LEU A 76 -9.91 19.89 -48.21
N LEU A 77 -11.24 19.70 -48.35
CA LEU A 77 -12.06 19.19 -47.24
C LEU A 77 -11.72 17.74 -46.91
N PHE A 78 -11.66 16.87 -47.93
CA PHE A 78 -11.26 15.48 -47.71
C PHE A 78 -9.77 15.32 -47.31
N GLY A 79 -8.87 16.12 -47.88
CA GLY A 79 -7.48 16.18 -47.49
C GLY A 79 -7.31 16.62 -46.03
N GLY A 80 -8.07 17.63 -45.61
CA GLY A 80 -8.12 18.07 -44.20
C GLY A 80 -8.62 16.99 -43.25
N MET A 81 -9.71 16.30 -43.62
CA MET A 81 -10.21 15.16 -42.83
C MET A 81 -9.17 14.06 -42.69
N LEU A 82 -8.45 13.70 -43.75
CA LEU A 82 -7.38 12.71 -43.72
C LEU A 82 -6.23 13.14 -42.81
N ILE A 83 -5.80 14.40 -42.94
CA ILE A 83 -4.73 14.96 -42.09
C ILE A 83 -5.15 14.94 -40.62
N PHE A 84 -6.35 15.41 -40.28
CA PHE A 84 -6.83 15.39 -38.92
C PHE A 84 -7.01 13.96 -38.37
N ALA A 85 -7.42 13.00 -39.19
CA ALA A 85 -7.53 11.60 -38.79
C ALA A 85 -6.15 10.99 -38.43
N LEU A 86 -5.14 11.25 -39.27
CA LEU A 86 -3.77 10.80 -39.01
C LEU A 86 -3.17 11.46 -37.75
N VAL A 87 -3.31 12.79 -37.66
CA VAL A 87 -2.82 13.57 -36.50
C VAL A 87 -3.51 13.12 -35.22
N ARG A 88 -4.84 12.91 -35.24
CA ARG A 88 -5.58 12.36 -34.09
C ARG A 88 -5.04 11.03 -33.64
N GLY A 89 -4.76 10.09 -34.56
CA GLY A 89 -4.22 8.78 -34.23
C GLY A 89 -2.86 8.88 -33.54
N LEU A 90 -1.94 9.69 -34.08
CA LEU A 90 -0.61 9.91 -33.51
C LEU A 90 -0.68 10.61 -32.14
N LEU A 91 -1.48 11.65 -32.03
CA LEU A 91 -1.64 12.40 -30.77
C LEU A 91 -2.28 11.53 -29.68
N ARG A 92 -3.27 10.70 -30.03
CA ARG A 92 -3.92 9.80 -29.08
C ARG A 92 -2.95 8.72 -28.58
N TYR A 93 -2.12 8.16 -29.49
CA TYR A 93 -1.09 7.21 -29.10
C TYR A 93 -0.06 7.86 -28.14
N ALA A 94 0.45 9.03 -28.50
CA ALA A 94 1.45 9.75 -27.69
C ALA A 94 0.88 10.20 -26.33
N GLU A 95 -0.39 10.63 -26.28
CA GLU A 95 -1.11 10.95 -25.04
C GLU A 95 -1.15 9.72 -24.10
N GLN A 96 -1.57 8.57 -24.63
CA GLN A 96 -1.66 7.33 -23.85
C GLN A 96 -0.30 6.87 -23.38
N GLU A 97 0.72 6.91 -24.22
CA GLU A 97 2.10 6.57 -23.85
C GLU A 97 2.60 7.44 -22.70
N CYS A 98 2.39 8.76 -22.78
CA CYS A 98 2.74 9.66 -21.69
C CYS A 98 1.96 9.37 -20.39
N ASN A 99 0.67 9.10 -20.48
CA ASN A 99 -0.16 8.80 -19.31
C ASN A 99 0.28 7.50 -18.62
N HIS A 100 0.56 6.43 -19.36
CA HIS A 100 1.06 5.18 -18.80
C HIS A 100 2.48 5.31 -18.25
N PHE A 101 3.37 6.02 -18.95
CA PHE A 101 4.70 6.31 -18.44
C PHE A 101 4.65 7.03 -17.08
N ILE A 102 3.81 8.07 -16.95
CA ILE A 102 3.61 8.80 -15.71
C ILE A 102 3.10 7.84 -14.62
N ALA A 103 2.09 7.05 -14.93
CA ALA A 103 1.46 6.12 -13.99
C ALA A 103 2.46 5.11 -13.45
N PHE A 104 3.17 4.38 -14.29
CA PHE A 104 4.15 3.38 -13.85
C PHE A 104 5.34 3.99 -13.10
N LYS A 105 5.81 5.17 -13.54
CA LYS A 105 6.91 5.85 -12.83
C LYS A 105 6.49 6.33 -11.44
N LEU A 106 5.25 6.85 -11.31
CA LEU A 106 4.70 7.25 -10.01
C LEU A 106 4.43 6.05 -9.10
N LEU A 107 3.96 4.94 -9.66
CA LEU A 107 3.77 3.70 -8.92
C LEU A 107 5.08 3.26 -8.23
N ALA A 108 6.17 3.20 -9.01
CA ALA A 108 7.48 2.86 -8.49
C ALA A 108 7.94 3.85 -7.39
N LEU A 109 7.76 5.15 -7.61
CA LEU A 109 8.13 6.19 -6.65
C LEU A 109 7.29 6.13 -5.36
N ILE A 110 6.00 5.85 -5.46
CA ILE A 110 5.12 5.73 -4.30
C ILE A 110 5.49 4.46 -3.51
N ARG A 111 5.73 3.32 -4.19
CA ARG A 111 6.18 2.08 -3.55
C ARG A 111 7.48 2.29 -2.78
N ASP A 112 8.45 2.94 -3.38
CA ASP A 112 9.73 3.27 -2.73
C ASP A 112 9.53 4.12 -1.47
N ARG A 113 8.73 5.20 -1.56
CA ARG A 113 8.42 6.06 -0.42
C ARG A 113 7.67 5.32 0.70
N VAL A 114 6.67 4.51 0.34
CA VAL A 114 5.91 3.71 1.31
C VAL A 114 6.82 2.69 1.98
N PHE A 115 7.67 2.00 1.22
CA PHE A 115 8.63 1.05 1.77
C PHE A 115 9.63 1.75 2.70
N THR A 116 10.15 2.90 2.32
CA THR A 116 11.05 3.72 3.16
C THR A 116 10.35 4.17 4.45
N ALA A 117 9.07 4.58 4.37
CA ALA A 117 8.29 4.94 5.55
C ALA A 117 8.06 3.73 6.47
N LEU A 118 7.66 2.58 5.90
CA LEU A 118 7.46 1.35 6.68
C LEU A 118 8.74 0.89 7.38
N ARG A 119 9.89 0.99 6.71
CA ARG A 119 11.18 0.68 7.32
C ARG A 119 11.49 1.55 8.54
N LYS A 120 11.13 2.84 8.49
CA LYS A 120 11.29 3.77 9.62
C LYS A 120 10.28 3.51 10.75
N LEU A 121 9.10 2.97 10.42
CA LEU A 121 8.06 2.65 11.41
C LEU A 121 8.31 1.30 12.10
N ALA A 122 9.15 0.44 11.50
CA ALA A 122 9.49 -0.87 12.05
C ALA A 122 10.42 -0.74 13.27
N PRO A 123 10.37 -1.71 14.23
CA PRO A 123 9.36 -2.76 14.31
C PRO A 123 8.09 -2.32 15.06
N ALA A 124 8.19 -1.34 15.96
CA ALA A 124 7.16 -0.99 16.94
C ALA A 124 5.76 -0.78 16.34
N LYS A 125 5.65 0.12 15.35
CA LYS A 125 4.36 0.43 14.71
C LYS A 125 3.81 -0.72 13.86
N LEU A 126 4.69 -1.60 13.34
CA LEU A 126 4.28 -2.70 12.48
C LEU A 126 3.84 -3.94 13.26
N GLU A 127 4.29 -4.13 14.50
CA GLU A 127 3.85 -5.22 15.37
C GLU A 127 2.36 -5.13 15.72
N VAL A 128 1.85 -3.91 15.90
CA VAL A 128 0.45 -3.66 16.24
C VAL A 128 -0.46 -3.72 15.01
N LYS A 129 0.08 -3.50 13.79
CA LYS A 129 -0.71 -3.46 12.56
C LYS A 129 -0.92 -4.84 11.97
N ASN A 130 -2.12 -5.08 11.46
CA ASN A 130 -2.42 -6.29 10.70
C ASN A 130 -1.57 -6.35 9.42
N LYS A 131 -0.70 -7.36 9.32
CA LYS A 131 0.22 -7.56 8.18
C LYS A 131 -0.51 -7.66 6.84
N GLY A 132 -1.70 -8.29 6.81
CA GLY A 132 -2.52 -8.40 5.61
C GLY A 132 -3.03 -7.04 5.12
N ASN A 133 -3.40 -6.14 6.03
CA ASN A 133 -3.80 -4.78 5.67
C ASN A 133 -2.65 -3.96 5.10
N LEU A 134 -1.44 -4.07 5.67
CA LEU A 134 -0.25 -3.42 5.13
C LEU A 134 0.09 -3.93 3.72
N MET A 135 -0.02 -5.24 3.49
CA MET A 135 0.20 -5.84 2.18
C MET A 135 -0.80 -5.32 1.15
N SER A 136 -2.10 -5.22 1.52
CA SER A 136 -3.12 -4.62 0.67
C SER A 136 -2.80 -3.17 0.29
N VAL A 137 -2.25 -2.38 1.21
CA VAL A 137 -1.84 -0.99 0.90
C VAL A 137 -0.69 -0.95 -0.10
N ILE A 138 0.33 -1.81 0.07
CA ILE A 138 1.51 -1.84 -0.81
C ILE A 138 1.17 -2.34 -2.23
N THR A 139 0.18 -3.23 -2.35
CA THR A 139 -0.24 -3.81 -3.63
C THR A 139 -1.46 -3.07 -4.19
N SER A 140 -2.65 -3.46 -3.76
CA SER A 140 -3.93 -3.03 -4.35
C SER A 140 -4.19 -1.53 -4.23
N ASP A 141 -3.86 -0.90 -3.09
CA ASP A 141 -4.14 0.53 -2.93
C ASP A 141 -3.23 1.39 -3.81
N ILE A 142 -1.95 1.04 -3.91
CA ILE A 142 -1.04 1.75 -4.80
C ILE A 142 -1.45 1.55 -6.27
N GLU A 143 -1.91 0.36 -6.68
CA GLU A 143 -2.43 0.11 -8.03
C GLU A 143 -3.69 0.94 -8.32
N LEU A 144 -4.58 1.14 -7.34
CA LEU A 144 -5.72 2.05 -7.50
C LEU A 144 -5.29 3.51 -7.73
N LEU A 145 -4.13 3.92 -7.23
CA LEU A 145 -3.57 5.25 -7.52
C LEU A 145 -3.06 5.39 -8.96
N GLU A 146 -2.67 4.30 -9.62
CA GLU A 146 -2.37 4.33 -11.06
C GLU A 146 -3.56 4.85 -11.87
N VAL A 147 -4.74 4.29 -11.61
CA VAL A 147 -5.99 4.72 -12.26
C VAL A 147 -6.25 6.22 -12.05
N PHE A 148 -5.92 6.75 -10.87
CA PHE A 148 -6.06 8.18 -10.60
C PHE A 148 -5.14 9.02 -11.49
N TYR A 149 -3.88 8.65 -11.62
CA TYR A 149 -2.92 9.44 -12.39
C TYR A 149 -3.13 9.33 -13.90
N ALA A 150 -3.36 8.13 -14.42
CA ALA A 150 -3.52 7.89 -15.86
C ALA A 150 -4.91 8.29 -16.37
N HIS A 151 -5.96 8.04 -15.58
CA HIS A 151 -7.34 8.11 -16.06
C HIS A 151 -8.21 9.17 -15.37
N THR A 152 -7.66 9.96 -14.43
CA THR A 152 -8.43 10.98 -13.72
C THR A 152 -7.89 12.39 -13.97
N ILE A 153 -6.64 12.66 -13.63
CA ILE A 153 -6.08 14.02 -13.69
C ILE A 153 -6.02 14.52 -15.13
N SER A 154 -5.38 13.74 -16.02
CA SER A 154 -5.22 14.12 -17.43
C SER A 154 -6.57 14.30 -18.13
N PRO A 155 -7.55 13.36 -18.08
CA PRO A 155 -8.86 13.54 -18.68
C PRO A 155 -9.66 14.74 -18.14
N ILE A 156 -9.59 15.04 -16.84
CA ILE A 156 -10.27 16.22 -16.27
C ILE A 156 -9.69 17.51 -16.86
N CYS A 157 -8.37 17.64 -16.89
CA CYS A 157 -7.71 18.81 -17.45
C CYS A 157 -7.98 18.95 -18.96
N ILE A 158 -7.91 17.84 -19.70
CA ILE A 158 -8.20 17.80 -21.14
C ILE A 158 -9.64 18.24 -21.39
N ALA A 159 -10.62 17.68 -20.68
CA ALA A 159 -12.03 18.04 -20.87
C ALA A 159 -12.30 19.50 -20.52
N ALA A 160 -11.74 20.03 -19.43
CA ALA A 160 -11.92 21.42 -19.03
C ALA A 160 -11.37 22.39 -20.11
N ILE A 161 -10.12 22.19 -20.55
CA ILE A 161 -9.50 23.04 -21.56
C ILE A 161 -10.23 22.90 -22.90
N PHE A 162 -10.55 21.67 -23.31
CA PHE A 162 -11.26 21.39 -24.55
C PHE A 162 -12.64 22.05 -24.57
N CYS A 163 -13.44 21.96 -23.50
CA CYS A 163 -14.74 22.59 -23.40
C CYS A 163 -14.65 24.13 -23.52
N ILE A 164 -13.65 24.74 -22.84
CA ILE A 164 -13.42 26.18 -22.94
C ILE A 164 -13.12 26.59 -24.40
N VAL A 165 -12.25 25.84 -25.08
CA VAL A 165 -11.89 26.09 -26.48
C VAL A 165 -13.11 25.93 -27.39
N MET A 166 -13.93 24.88 -27.17
CA MET A 166 -15.13 24.65 -28.01
C MET A 166 -16.22 25.66 -27.76
N VAL A 167 -16.47 26.08 -26.51
CA VAL A 167 -17.42 27.17 -26.21
C VAL A 167 -16.97 28.47 -26.87
N TRP A 168 -15.70 28.82 -26.78
CA TRP A 168 -15.14 29.98 -27.44
C TRP A 168 -15.26 29.89 -28.97
N PHE A 169 -14.94 28.72 -29.54
CA PHE A 169 -15.07 28.48 -30.99
C PHE A 169 -16.52 28.66 -31.46
N ILE A 170 -17.50 28.06 -30.79
CA ILE A 170 -18.93 28.17 -31.13
C ILE A 170 -19.41 29.63 -30.99
N ALA A 171 -19.06 30.26 -29.86
CA ALA A 171 -19.49 31.65 -29.61
C ALA A 171 -18.91 32.66 -30.62
N SER A 172 -17.62 32.50 -30.98
CA SER A 172 -16.91 33.41 -31.87
C SER A 172 -17.23 33.20 -33.36
N SER A 173 -17.53 31.95 -33.76
CA SER A 173 -17.81 31.61 -35.16
C SER A 173 -19.28 31.79 -35.53
N THR A 174 -20.22 31.89 -34.56
CA THR A 174 -21.65 32.00 -34.82
C THR A 174 -22.30 33.05 -33.92
N ASN A 175 -22.78 32.69 -32.74
CA ASN A 175 -23.44 33.57 -31.79
C ASN A 175 -23.14 33.17 -30.35
N TRP A 176 -22.96 34.16 -29.47
CA TRP A 176 -22.64 33.91 -28.04
C TRP A 176 -23.73 33.10 -27.33
N ILE A 177 -25.01 33.18 -27.74
CA ILE A 177 -26.11 32.39 -27.16
C ILE A 177 -25.87 30.89 -27.38
N LEU A 178 -25.39 30.50 -28.57
CA LEU A 178 -25.06 29.10 -28.89
C LEU A 178 -23.84 28.61 -28.08
N GLY A 179 -22.89 29.51 -27.81
CA GLY A 179 -21.78 29.24 -26.89
C GLY A 179 -22.25 28.95 -25.46
N VAL A 180 -23.25 29.70 -24.95
CA VAL A 180 -23.87 29.47 -23.64
C VAL A 180 -24.62 28.12 -23.61
N ILE A 181 -25.35 27.76 -24.67
CA ILE A 181 -26.02 26.47 -24.80
C ILE A 181 -24.98 25.33 -24.71
N ALA A 182 -23.86 25.47 -25.43
CA ALA A 182 -22.78 24.50 -25.37
C ALA A 182 -22.17 24.37 -23.95
N LEU A 183 -21.91 25.51 -23.29
CA LEU A 183 -21.38 25.52 -21.92
C LEU A 183 -22.32 24.81 -20.94
N VAL A 184 -23.62 25.14 -20.97
CA VAL A 184 -24.65 24.53 -20.13
C VAL A 184 -24.71 23.02 -20.38
N SER A 185 -24.69 22.60 -21.66
CA SER A 185 -24.70 21.19 -22.04
C SER A 185 -23.49 20.44 -21.49
N TYR A 186 -22.28 21.00 -21.59
CA TYR A 186 -21.05 20.40 -21.02
C TYR A 186 -21.11 20.33 -19.49
N LEU A 187 -21.63 21.36 -18.82
CA LEU A 187 -21.78 21.36 -17.36
C LEU A 187 -22.79 20.30 -16.88
N ILE A 188 -23.90 20.13 -17.59
CA ILE A 188 -24.89 19.10 -17.25
C ILE A 188 -24.24 17.70 -17.39
N VAL A 189 -23.64 17.41 -18.54
CA VAL A 189 -23.09 16.09 -18.84
C VAL A 189 -21.82 15.80 -18.03
N GLY A 190 -20.91 16.77 -17.91
CA GLY A 190 -19.61 16.56 -17.28
C GLY A 190 -19.58 16.73 -15.77
N VAL A 191 -20.55 17.45 -15.18
CA VAL A 191 -20.53 17.74 -13.74
C VAL A 191 -21.81 17.27 -13.06
N SER A 192 -23.00 17.70 -13.54
CA SER A 192 -24.26 17.46 -12.84
C SER A 192 -24.63 15.97 -12.81
N ILE A 193 -24.53 15.27 -13.96
CA ILE A 193 -24.84 13.83 -14.05
C ILE A 193 -23.88 12.99 -13.20
N PRO A 194 -22.54 13.12 -13.32
CA PRO A 194 -21.61 12.36 -12.49
C PRO A 194 -21.81 12.55 -10.99
N LEU A 195 -22.04 13.78 -10.53
CA LEU A 195 -22.26 14.09 -9.12
C LEU A 195 -23.58 13.47 -8.58
N ALA A 196 -24.65 13.50 -9.39
CA ALA A 196 -25.93 12.93 -9.00
C ALA A 196 -25.88 11.39 -8.93
N MET A 197 -25.19 10.76 -9.89
CA MET A 197 -25.10 9.30 -9.98
C MET A 197 -24.08 8.69 -9.02
N SER A 198 -22.97 9.36 -8.74
CA SER A 198 -21.96 8.93 -7.77
C SER A 198 -22.57 8.68 -6.40
N LYS A 199 -23.39 9.61 -5.89
CA LYS A 199 -24.07 9.46 -4.60
C LYS A 199 -25.00 8.25 -4.54
N ARG A 200 -25.62 7.90 -5.66
CA ARG A 200 -26.62 6.83 -5.74
C ARG A 200 -25.97 5.45 -5.80
N SER A 201 -24.78 5.33 -6.38
CA SER A 201 -24.05 4.07 -6.54
C SER A 201 -23.04 3.80 -5.42
N GLU A 202 -22.79 4.78 -4.53
CA GLU A 202 -21.75 4.68 -3.50
C GLU A 202 -22.03 3.57 -2.50
N GLN A 203 -23.28 3.45 -2.03
CA GLN A 203 -23.67 2.45 -1.05
C GLN A 203 -23.57 1.03 -1.63
N ASP A 204 -24.18 0.78 -2.80
CA ASP A 204 -24.15 -0.53 -3.45
C ASP A 204 -22.71 -0.96 -3.78
N SER A 205 -21.87 -0.02 -4.22
CA SER A 205 -20.46 -0.29 -4.50
C SER A 205 -19.65 -0.60 -3.23
N ALA A 206 -19.98 0.04 -2.10
CA ALA A 206 -19.34 -0.25 -0.81
C ALA A 206 -19.74 -1.64 -0.29
N GLU A 207 -21.04 -1.95 -0.35
CA GLU A 207 -21.57 -3.27 0.07
C GLU A 207 -21.03 -4.41 -0.81
N ALA A 208 -20.93 -4.20 -2.13
CA ALA A 208 -20.33 -5.18 -3.04
C ALA A 208 -18.84 -5.44 -2.71
N ARG A 209 -18.06 -4.41 -2.35
CA ARG A 209 -16.67 -4.59 -1.91
C ARG A 209 -16.55 -5.34 -0.58
N ASP A 210 -17.40 -5.03 0.39
CA ASP A 210 -17.43 -5.73 1.68
C ASP A 210 -17.75 -7.22 1.51
N LEU A 211 -18.78 -7.54 0.70
CA LEU A 211 -19.16 -8.91 0.38
C LEU A 211 -18.04 -9.65 -0.38
N ALA A 212 -17.36 -8.99 -1.33
CA ALA A 212 -16.22 -9.57 -2.02
C ALA A 212 -15.07 -9.90 -1.04
N GLY A 213 -14.81 -9.02 -0.08
CA GLY A 213 -13.85 -9.26 0.99
C GLY A 213 -14.23 -10.45 1.87
N LYS A 214 -15.50 -10.53 2.30
CA LYS A 214 -16.02 -11.65 3.09
C LYS A 214 -15.93 -12.98 2.34
N LEU A 215 -16.32 -12.99 1.06
CA LEU A 215 -16.23 -14.19 0.21
C LEU A 215 -14.78 -14.65 0.06
N SER A 216 -13.86 -13.72 -0.20
CA SER A 216 -12.42 -14.04 -0.30
C SER A 216 -11.87 -14.62 1.00
N THR A 217 -12.20 -14.02 2.14
CA THR A 217 -11.79 -14.52 3.46
C THR A 217 -12.37 -15.91 3.72
N ALA A 218 -13.67 -16.10 3.53
CA ALA A 218 -14.31 -17.40 3.73
C ALA A 218 -13.72 -18.50 2.83
N THR A 219 -13.45 -18.15 1.56
CA THR A 219 -12.80 -19.10 0.61
C THR A 219 -11.40 -19.47 1.07
N LEU A 220 -10.59 -18.49 1.52
CA LEU A 220 -9.23 -18.73 2.01
C LEU A 220 -9.23 -19.55 3.30
N ASP A 221 -10.15 -19.27 4.23
CA ASP A 221 -10.29 -20.01 5.48
C ASP A 221 -10.72 -21.45 5.22
N ASN A 222 -11.66 -21.67 4.28
CA ASN A 222 -12.08 -23.02 3.87
C ASN A 222 -10.93 -23.80 3.21
N LEU A 223 -10.06 -23.13 2.42
CA LEU A 223 -8.90 -23.79 1.83
C LEU A 223 -7.83 -24.13 2.86
N ARG A 224 -7.59 -23.26 3.83
CA ARG A 224 -6.62 -23.49 4.92
C ARG A 224 -7.08 -24.55 5.90
N GLY A 225 -8.39 -24.59 6.17
CA GLY A 225 -9.03 -25.58 7.05
C GLY A 225 -9.56 -26.81 6.30
N LEU A 226 -9.04 -27.14 5.12
CA LEU A 226 -9.57 -28.23 4.29
C LEU A 226 -9.48 -29.60 4.99
N ASP A 227 -8.41 -29.84 5.73
CA ASP A 227 -8.20 -31.09 6.47
C ASP A 227 -9.29 -31.24 7.57
N GLU A 228 -9.59 -30.18 8.29
CA GLU A 228 -10.65 -30.15 9.31
C GLU A 228 -12.03 -30.31 8.69
N ILE A 229 -12.29 -29.64 7.56
CA ILE A 229 -13.56 -29.76 6.83
C ILE A 229 -13.79 -31.21 6.38
N LEU A 230 -12.76 -31.89 5.89
CA LEU A 230 -12.82 -33.29 5.48
C LEU A 230 -12.96 -34.23 6.69
N GLN A 231 -12.19 -33.98 7.75
CA GLN A 231 -12.24 -34.78 9.00
C GLN A 231 -13.62 -34.74 9.64
N TYR A 232 -14.27 -33.59 9.69
CA TYR A 232 -15.58 -33.42 10.32
C TYR A 232 -16.77 -33.53 9.34
N SER A 233 -16.50 -33.81 8.05
CA SER A 233 -17.51 -33.95 6.98
C SER A 233 -18.43 -32.73 6.82
N THR A 234 -17.94 -31.53 7.06
CA THR A 234 -18.71 -30.27 6.98
C THR A 234 -18.67 -29.62 5.60
N GLY A 235 -18.10 -30.27 4.58
CA GLY A 235 -17.90 -29.69 3.24
C GLY A 235 -19.18 -29.18 2.57
N ALA A 236 -20.29 -29.89 2.69
CA ALA A 236 -21.57 -29.45 2.12
C ALA A 236 -22.06 -28.12 2.73
N GLN A 237 -21.90 -27.94 4.05
CA GLN A 237 -22.28 -26.70 4.74
C GLN A 237 -21.38 -25.53 4.30
N MET A 238 -20.05 -25.74 4.21
CA MET A 238 -19.11 -24.70 3.80
C MET A 238 -19.33 -24.24 2.36
N ILE A 239 -19.68 -25.17 1.46
CA ILE A 239 -20.06 -24.85 0.08
C ILE A 239 -21.34 -24.02 0.05
N GLU A 240 -22.35 -24.39 0.82
CA GLU A 240 -23.63 -23.65 0.90
C GLU A 240 -23.43 -22.23 1.42
N GLU A 241 -22.67 -22.04 2.51
CA GLU A 241 -22.36 -20.73 3.07
C GLU A 241 -21.57 -19.85 2.08
N THR A 242 -20.60 -20.44 1.39
CA THR A 242 -19.81 -19.73 0.36
C THR A 242 -20.67 -19.36 -0.84
N SER A 243 -21.59 -20.24 -1.28
CA SER A 243 -22.55 -20.00 -2.36
C SER A 243 -23.50 -18.86 -2.01
N GLN A 244 -24.03 -18.82 -0.80
CA GLN A 244 -24.91 -17.74 -0.34
C GLN A 244 -24.20 -16.38 -0.34
N LEU A 245 -22.94 -16.33 0.07
CA LEU A 245 -22.11 -15.10 -0.02
C LEU A 245 -21.88 -14.69 -1.48
N ALA A 246 -21.64 -15.66 -2.37
CA ALA A 246 -21.44 -15.41 -3.80
C ALA A 246 -22.72 -14.86 -4.45
N ASP A 247 -23.89 -15.41 -4.10
CA ASP A 247 -25.20 -14.94 -4.59
C ASP A 247 -25.49 -13.51 -4.12
N GLN A 248 -25.26 -13.20 -2.84
CA GLN A 248 -25.40 -11.84 -2.30
C GLN A 248 -24.47 -10.85 -3.01
N LEU A 249 -23.20 -11.24 -3.27
CA LEU A 249 -22.27 -10.45 -4.02
C LEU A 249 -22.75 -10.19 -5.46
N SER A 250 -23.26 -11.25 -6.11
CA SER A 250 -23.80 -11.17 -7.48
C SER A 250 -24.96 -10.17 -7.56
N ASP A 251 -25.89 -10.20 -6.61
CA ASP A 251 -27.03 -9.27 -6.54
C ASP A 251 -26.57 -7.82 -6.40
N ARG A 252 -25.58 -7.56 -5.52
CA ARG A 252 -25.01 -6.21 -5.36
C ARG A 252 -24.22 -5.76 -6.58
N GLN A 253 -23.46 -6.63 -7.21
CA GLN A 253 -22.77 -6.32 -8.46
C GLN A 253 -23.76 -6.02 -9.59
N GLN A 254 -24.89 -6.72 -9.66
CA GLN A 254 -25.95 -6.43 -10.62
C GLN A 254 -26.57 -5.05 -10.38
N ALA A 255 -26.83 -4.68 -9.11
CA ALA A 255 -27.32 -3.34 -8.78
C ALA A 255 -26.33 -2.24 -9.23
N VAL A 256 -25.05 -2.43 -8.98
CA VAL A 256 -23.98 -1.53 -9.44
C VAL A 256 -23.97 -1.43 -10.97
N LYS A 257 -23.98 -2.55 -11.70
CA LYS A 257 -24.01 -2.57 -13.17
C LYS A 257 -25.26 -1.87 -13.72
N LYS A 258 -26.42 -2.08 -13.09
CA LYS A 258 -27.68 -1.39 -13.45
C LYS A 258 -27.57 0.12 -13.28
N ALA A 259 -26.95 0.58 -12.18
CA ALA A 259 -26.70 2.01 -11.97
C ALA A 259 -25.80 2.60 -13.06
N PHE A 260 -24.76 1.88 -13.49
CA PHE A 260 -23.92 2.29 -14.64
C PHE A 260 -24.71 2.37 -15.93
N GLY A 261 -25.55 1.38 -16.25
CA GLY A 261 -26.38 1.39 -17.45
C GLY A 261 -27.38 2.54 -17.46
N VAL A 262 -27.98 2.87 -16.32
CA VAL A 262 -28.86 4.05 -16.18
C VAL A 262 -28.08 5.34 -16.37
N ASN A 263 -26.87 5.46 -15.82
CA ASN A 263 -26.02 6.62 -16.02
C ASN A 263 -25.68 6.84 -17.51
N ASP A 264 -25.31 5.79 -18.21
CA ASP A 264 -24.99 5.83 -19.64
C ASP A 264 -26.23 6.23 -20.49
N ALA A 265 -27.39 5.65 -20.20
CA ALA A 265 -28.64 5.98 -20.85
C ALA A 265 -29.06 7.45 -20.63
N VAL A 266 -28.97 7.95 -19.38
CA VAL A 266 -29.26 9.35 -19.04
C VAL A 266 -28.27 10.27 -19.75
N THR A 267 -26.99 9.97 -19.73
CA THR A 267 -25.95 10.77 -20.40
C THR A 267 -26.21 10.86 -21.90
N SER A 268 -26.46 9.74 -22.56
CA SER A 268 -26.73 9.68 -24.00
C SER A 268 -28.03 10.45 -24.36
N THR A 269 -29.07 10.32 -23.53
CA THR A 269 -30.33 11.06 -23.71
C THR A 269 -30.12 12.56 -23.59
N VAL A 270 -29.36 13.02 -22.57
CA VAL A 270 -29.07 14.45 -22.38
C VAL A 270 -28.22 15.00 -23.52
N ILE A 271 -27.24 14.23 -24.02
CA ILE A 271 -26.46 14.63 -25.20
C ILE A 271 -27.37 14.83 -26.42
N LEU A 272 -28.27 13.86 -26.67
CA LEU A 272 -29.22 13.96 -27.78
C LEU A 272 -30.14 15.20 -27.64
N LEU A 273 -30.71 15.40 -26.45
CA LEU A 273 -31.54 16.59 -26.17
C LEU A 273 -30.74 17.87 -26.33
N SER A 274 -29.50 17.94 -25.88
CA SER A 274 -28.61 19.09 -26.07
C SER A 274 -28.39 19.39 -27.57
N GLY A 275 -28.20 18.33 -28.36
CA GLY A 275 -28.11 18.44 -29.83
C GLY A 275 -29.37 18.97 -30.45
N LEU A 276 -30.56 18.52 -30.03
CA LEU A 276 -31.86 19.05 -30.50
C LEU A 276 -32.06 20.50 -30.10
N VAL A 277 -31.76 20.89 -28.86
CA VAL A 277 -31.80 22.27 -28.39
C VAL A 277 -30.87 23.15 -29.22
N MET A 278 -29.65 22.72 -29.46
CA MET A 278 -28.68 23.42 -30.30
C MET A 278 -29.24 23.58 -31.75
N PHE A 279 -29.76 22.51 -32.32
CA PHE A 279 -30.34 22.50 -33.65
C PHE A 279 -31.47 23.51 -33.77
N PHE A 280 -32.52 23.42 -32.95
CA PHE A 280 -33.64 24.33 -33.04
C PHE A 280 -33.26 25.79 -32.73
N SER A 281 -32.38 26.02 -31.77
CA SER A 281 -31.92 27.37 -31.43
C SER A 281 -31.08 27.98 -32.55
N SER A 282 -30.18 27.24 -33.17
CA SER A 282 -29.37 27.73 -34.28
C SER A 282 -30.19 27.99 -35.53
N PHE A 283 -31.17 27.13 -35.87
CA PHE A 283 -32.09 27.35 -36.98
C PHE A 283 -33.04 28.53 -36.75
N TYR A 284 -33.49 28.76 -35.50
CA TYR A 284 -34.27 29.95 -35.14
C TYR A 284 -33.44 31.22 -35.35
N LEU A 285 -32.15 31.23 -34.94
CA LEU A 285 -31.27 32.38 -35.20
C LEU A 285 -30.99 32.59 -36.71
N ALA A 286 -30.86 31.50 -37.45
CA ALA A 286 -30.69 31.55 -38.91
C ALA A 286 -31.95 32.09 -39.60
N TYR A 287 -33.14 31.67 -39.18
CA TYR A 287 -34.41 32.21 -39.69
C TYR A 287 -34.51 33.71 -39.44
N ASN A 288 -34.04 34.20 -38.28
CA ASN A 288 -33.97 35.63 -37.96
C ASN A 288 -32.75 36.35 -38.58
N GLN A 289 -32.05 35.73 -39.51
CA GLN A 289 -30.88 36.28 -40.22
C GLN A 289 -29.70 36.73 -39.32
N GLN A 290 -29.62 36.19 -38.10
CA GLN A 290 -28.51 36.49 -37.17
C GLN A 290 -27.27 35.65 -37.46
N ILE A 291 -27.44 34.48 -38.09
CA ILE A 291 -26.38 33.58 -38.54
C ILE A 291 -26.75 33.01 -39.92
N LEU A 292 -25.79 32.43 -40.61
CA LEU A 292 -26.05 31.75 -41.87
C LEU A 292 -26.62 30.33 -41.65
N MET A 293 -27.43 29.83 -42.60
CA MET A 293 -28.05 28.51 -42.51
C MET A 293 -27.01 27.38 -42.43
N ASN A 294 -25.93 27.51 -43.17
CA ASN A 294 -24.80 26.55 -43.10
C ASN A 294 -24.11 26.57 -41.72
N GLU A 295 -23.99 27.70 -41.07
CA GLU A 295 -23.44 27.82 -39.73
C GLU A 295 -24.29 27.10 -38.68
N ALA A 296 -25.64 27.13 -38.83
CA ALA A 296 -26.57 26.42 -37.98
C ALA A 296 -26.36 24.89 -38.01
N PHE A 297 -26.12 24.32 -39.19
CA PHE A 297 -25.75 22.90 -39.34
C PHE A 297 -24.40 22.60 -38.72
N ILE A 298 -23.40 23.43 -39.00
CA ILE A 298 -22.00 23.18 -38.54
C ILE A 298 -21.92 23.23 -37.03
N VAL A 299 -22.55 24.22 -36.37
CA VAL A 299 -22.50 24.34 -34.90
C VAL A 299 -23.20 23.19 -34.21
N THR A 300 -24.29 22.67 -34.78
CA THR A 300 -24.98 21.50 -34.24
C THR A 300 -24.08 20.24 -34.31
N ILE A 301 -23.42 20.02 -35.44
CA ILE A 301 -22.47 18.90 -35.60
C ILE A 301 -21.23 19.10 -34.72
N ALA A 302 -20.72 20.33 -34.60
CA ALA A 302 -19.61 20.66 -33.72
C ALA A 302 -19.93 20.33 -32.26
N LEU A 303 -21.12 20.69 -31.75
CA LEU A 303 -21.51 20.32 -30.38
C LEU A 303 -21.64 18.81 -30.24
N MET A 304 -22.36 18.14 -31.15
CA MET A 304 -22.60 16.68 -31.06
C MET A 304 -21.31 15.87 -31.10
N SER A 305 -20.32 16.29 -31.90
CA SER A 305 -19.04 15.61 -32.01
C SER A 305 -18.04 15.92 -30.88
N SER A 306 -18.34 16.91 -30.05
CA SER A 306 -17.43 17.42 -29.02
C SER A 306 -17.66 16.82 -27.62
N PHE A 307 -18.64 15.95 -27.41
CA PHE A 307 -18.94 15.38 -26.10
C PHE A 307 -17.93 14.31 -25.64
N GLY A 308 -17.05 13.79 -26.51
CA GLY A 308 -16.13 12.69 -26.17
C GLY A 308 -15.36 12.88 -24.85
N PRO A 309 -14.60 13.97 -24.63
CA PRO A 309 -13.89 14.22 -23.37
C PRO A 309 -14.82 14.36 -22.17
N VAL A 310 -16.03 14.91 -22.37
CA VAL A 310 -17.02 15.13 -21.30
C VAL A 310 -17.63 13.80 -20.84
N VAL A 311 -17.94 12.90 -21.77
CA VAL A 311 -18.44 11.54 -21.47
C VAL A 311 -17.40 10.75 -20.70
N ALA A 312 -16.10 10.90 -21.02
CA ALA A 312 -15.03 10.27 -20.27
C ALA A 312 -15.03 10.69 -18.78
N LEU A 313 -15.40 11.94 -18.46
CA LEU A 313 -15.55 12.39 -17.07
C LEU A 313 -16.74 11.73 -16.36
N ALA A 314 -17.85 11.51 -17.08
CA ALA A 314 -19.03 10.88 -16.51
C ALA A 314 -18.76 9.44 -16.02
N ALA A 315 -17.79 8.75 -16.63
CA ALA A 315 -17.37 7.42 -16.23
C ALA A 315 -16.49 7.38 -14.96
N LEU A 316 -15.90 8.52 -14.53
CA LEU A 316 -14.95 8.57 -13.41
C LEU A 316 -15.62 8.56 -12.02
N GLY A 317 -16.90 8.91 -11.92
CA GLY A 317 -17.58 9.19 -10.65
C GLY A 317 -17.52 8.05 -9.61
N THR A 318 -17.52 6.80 -10.04
CA THR A 318 -17.50 5.62 -9.17
C THR A 318 -16.09 5.20 -8.77
N THR A 319 -15.08 5.47 -9.59
CA THR A 319 -13.70 5.09 -9.36
C THR A 319 -13.01 6.03 -8.36
N LEU A 320 -13.38 7.32 -8.37
CA LEU A 320 -12.77 8.34 -7.52
C LEU A 320 -12.90 8.05 -6.01
N THR A 321 -14.04 7.55 -5.56
CA THR A 321 -14.27 7.26 -4.13
C THR A 321 -13.31 6.19 -3.62
N SER A 322 -13.13 5.09 -4.37
CA SER A 322 -12.18 4.03 -4.01
C SER A 322 -10.73 4.51 -4.05
N THR A 323 -10.40 5.32 -5.05
CA THR A 323 -9.06 5.91 -5.19
C THR A 323 -8.73 6.87 -4.05
N PHE A 324 -9.67 7.70 -3.61
CA PHE A 324 -9.45 8.58 -2.45
C PHE A 324 -9.32 7.80 -1.14
N ALA A 325 -10.06 6.71 -0.97
CA ALA A 325 -9.90 5.84 0.18
C ALA A 325 -8.52 5.17 0.20
N ALA A 326 -8.07 4.63 -0.93
CA ALA A 326 -6.73 4.07 -1.11
C ALA A 326 -5.63 5.13 -0.88
N GLY A 327 -5.79 6.31 -1.49
CA GLY A 327 -4.89 7.44 -1.31
C GLY A 327 -4.79 7.90 0.14
N ASN A 328 -5.89 7.93 0.88
CA ASN A 328 -5.85 8.27 2.31
C ASN A 328 -5.05 7.24 3.11
N ARG A 329 -5.23 5.92 2.85
CA ARG A 329 -4.45 4.87 3.54
C ARG A 329 -2.95 4.95 3.24
N VAL A 330 -2.58 5.21 1.98
CA VAL A 330 -1.19 5.43 1.59
C VAL A 330 -0.61 6.67 2.28
N LEU A 331 -1.35 7.79 2.29
CA LEU A 331 -0.93 9.02 2.97
C LEU A 331 -0.84 8.86 4.49
N ASP A 332 -1.68 8.01 5.11
CA ASP A 332 -1.60 7.70 6.54
C ASP A 332 -0.27 7.02 6.88
N ILE A 333 0.22 6.10 6.03
CA ILE A 333 1.55 5.50 6.23
C ILE A 333 2.67 6.51 6.03
N LEU A 334 2.57 7.36 4.99
CA LEU A 334 3.61 8.35 4.68
C LEU A 334 3.72 9.46 5.73
N ASP A 335 2.63 9.78 6.42
CA ASP A 335 2.56 10.84 7.43
C ASP A 335 2.77 10.32 8.86
N GLU A 336 2.76 9.00 9.04
CA GLU A 336 2.94 8.39 10.34
C GLU A 336 4.36 8.59 10.84
N LYS A 337 4.49 9.10 12.08
CA LYS A 337 5.79 9.31 12.69
C LYS A 337 6.29 8.01 13.34
N PRO A 338 7.57 7.69 13.22
CA PRO A 338 8.14 6.57 13.96
C PRO A 338 8.02 6.81 15.47
N LEU A 339 7.92 5.73 16.25
CA LEU A 339 7.93 5.81 17.72
C LEU A 339 9.34 6.01 18.25
N VAL A 340 10.33 5.46 17.55
CA VAL A 340 11.75 5.59 17.85
C VAL A 340 12.43 6.23 16.64
N GLU A 341 13.19 7.27 16.87
CA GLU A 341 13.96 7.94 15.82
C GLU A 341 15.38 7.36 15.74
N ASP A 342 15.95 7.34 14.55
CA ASP A 342 17.36 7.02 14.38
C ASP A 342 18.24 8.11 15.00
N VAL A 343 19.24 7.69 15.77
CA VAL A 343 20.24 8.56 16.39
C VAL A 343 21.53 8.46 15.63
N GLU A 344 22.05 9.60 15.20
CA GLU A 344 23.29 9.71 14.45
C GLU A 344 24.16 10.88 14.98
N GLY A 345 25.45 10.85 14.71
CA GLY A 345 26.35 11.97 15.02
C GLY A 345 26.82 12.02 16.47
N GLN A 346 26.55 11.01 17.29
CA GLN A 346 27.09 10.85 18.62
C GLN A 346 28.44 10.12 18.56
N LYS A 347 29.19 10.15 19.66
CA LYS A 347 30.41 9.34 19.80
C LYS A 347 30.04 7.87 20.02
N ASP A 348 30.66 6.98 19.27
CA ASP A 348 30.49 5.54 19.48
C ASP A 348 31.09 5.11 20.82
N ILE A 349 30.39 4.20 21.47
CA ILE A 349 30.76 3.65 22.78
C ILE A 349 31.25 2.21 22.65
N SER A 350 32.13 1.78 23.57
CA SER A 350 32.45 0.38 23.79
C SER A 350 31.51 -0.22 24.83
N TYR A 351 31.33 -1.54 24.82
CA TYR A 351 30.44 -2.23 25.75
C TYR A 351 31.15 -2.46 27.11
N GLU A 352 30.52 -1.99 28.21
CA GLU A 352 30.95 -2.16 29.58
C GLU A 352 29.80 -2.62 30.51
N GLY A 353 28.72 -3.15 29.96
CA GLY A 353 27.53 -3.61 30.67
C GLY A 353 26.29 -2.75 30.43
N VAL A 354 25.15 -3.21 30.95
CA VAL A 354 23.86 -2.52 30.86
C VAL A 354 23.25 -2.36 32.23
N CYS A 355 22.78 -1.17 32.53
CA CYS A 355 22.03 -0.85 33.76
C CYS A 355 20.59 -0.44 33.39
N VAL A 356 19.60 -1.14 33.92
CA VAL A 356 18.19 -0.80 33.82
C VAL A 356 17.70 -0.31 35.18
N SER A 357 17.20 0.92 35.26
CA SER A 357 16.79 1.54 36.52
C SER A 357 15.36 2.05 36.42
N LYS A 358 14.47 1.53 37.27
CA LYS A 358 13.07 1.98 37.42
C LYS A 358 12.31 2.06 36.08
N LEU A 359 12.55 1.11 35.18
CA LEU A 359 11.92 1.07 33.87
C LEU A 359 10.44 0.70 34.02
N SER A 360 9.57 1.54 33.47
CA SER A 360 8.14 1.27 33.33
C SER A 360 7.74 1.40 31.87
N PHE A 361 6.87 0.51 31.41
CA PHE A 361 6.42 0.50 30.02
C PHE A 361 5.00 -0.02 29.86
N ALA A 362 4.24 0.59 28.94
CA ALA A 362 2.89 0.19 28.56
C ALA A 362 2.74 0.12 27.03
N TYR A 363 2.00 -0.86 26.54
CA TYR A 363 1.47 -0.83 25.17
C TYR A 363 0.11 -0.14 25.22
N ASP A 364 0.00 1.00 24.57
CA ASP A 364 -1.17 1.88 24.68
C ASP A 364 -1.56 2.12 26.16
N ASP A 365 -2.69 1.61 26.62
CA ASP A 365 -3.18 1.75 28.00
C ASP A 365 -2.87 0.53 28.90
N GLU A 366 -2.23 -0.53 28.36
CA GLU A 366 -1.91 -1.76 29.11
C GLU A 366 -0.49 -1.71 29.65
N GLN A 367 -0.35 -1.57 30.97
CA GLN A 367 0.96 -1.57 31.63
C GLN A 367 1.55 -2.98 31.65
N ILE A 368 2.75 -3.13 31.08
CA ILE A 368 3.46 -4.42 30.97
C ILE A 368 4.61 -4.49 31.94
N LEU A 369 5.38 -3.40 32.11
CA LEU A 369 6.50 -3.33 33.04
C LEU A 369 6.26 -2.20 34.03
N ASP A 370 6.53 -2.46 35.32
CA ASP A 370 6.31 -1.53 36.42
C ASP A 370 7.54 -1.46 37.33
N ASN A 371 8.30 -0.37 37.20
CA ASN A 371 9.46 -0.06 38.05
C ASN A 371 10.53 -1.16 38.07
N ILE A 372 10.87 -1.73 36.90
CA ILE A 372 11.88 -2.79 36.74
C ILE A 372 13.30 -2.21 36.90
N SER A 373 14.14 -2.91 37.68
CA SER A 373 15.57 -2.64 37.76
C SER A 373 16.35 -3.95 37.57
N VAL A 374 17.25 -3.96 36.60
CA VAL A 374 18.07 -5.13 36.21
C VAL A 374 19.47 -4.64 35.88
N ASP A 375 20.48 -5.32 36.38
CA ASP A 375 21.89 -5.09 36.04
C ASP A 375 22.41 -6.24 35.19
N ILE A 376 23.05 -5.93 34.06
CA ILE A 376 23.65 -6.90 33.14
C ILE A 376 25.14 -6.60 33.05
N PRO A 377 25.93 -7.20 33.97
CA PRO A 377 27.38 -6.99 34.00
C PRO A 377 28.07 -7.65 32.80
N THR A 378 29.30 -7.24 32.52
CA THR A 378 30.14 -7.86 31.50
C THR A 378 30.48 -9.32 31.89
N ASP A 379 30.68 -10.16 30.87
CA ASP A 379 31.17 -11.52 31.01
C ASP A 379 30.28 -12.39 31.92
N LYS A 380 28.97 -12.18 31.89
CA LYS A 380 28.00 -12.90 32.72
C LYS A 380 26.77 -13.36 31.92
N ILE A 381 26.19 -14.47 32.37
CA ILE A 381 24.85 -14.90 31.94
C ILE A 381 23.82 -14.38 32.93
N VAL A 382 22.93 -13.53 32.45
CA VAL A 382 21.77 -13.03 33.19
C VAL A 382 20.52 -13.77 32.77
N GLY A 383 19.95 -14.58 33.62
CA GLY A 383 18.71 -15.29 33.41
C GLY A 383 17.49 -14.41 33.76
N ILE A 384 16.48 -14.38 32.90
CA ILE A 384 15.21 -13.74 33.17
C ILE A 384 14.10 -14.77 33.08
N VAL A 385 13.46 -15.07 34.22
CA VAL A 385 12.39 -16.05 34.34
C VAL A 385 11.05 -15.39 34.64
N GLY A 386 9.95 -16.05 34.33
CA GLY A 386 8.60 -15.59 34.66
C GLY A 386 7.55 -16.26 33.80
N LYS A 387 6.28 -16.09 34.18
CA LYS A 387 5.13 -16.61 33.44
C LYS A 387 5.06 -16.04 32.01
N SER A 388 4.38 -16.75 31.10
CA SER A 388 4.05 -16.18 29.78
C SER A 388 3.25 -14.89 29.95
N GLY A 389 3.59 -13.86 29.17
CA GLY A 389 2.95 -12.54 29.26
C GLY A 389 3.47 -11.64 30.40
N SER A 390 4.49 -12.03 31.18
CA SER A 390 5.03 -11.21 32.28
C SER A 390 5.90 -10.02 31.84
N GLY A 391 6.15 -9.83 30.53
CA GLY A 391 6.92 -8.69 30.00
C GLY A 391 8.39 -8.99 29.65
N LYS A 392 8.87 -10.23 29.74
CA LYS A 392 10.28 -10.62 29.46
C LYS A 392 10.74 -10.21 28.04
N SER A 393 10.00 -10.62 27.02
CA SER A 393 10.30 -10.25 25.62
C SER A 393 10.16 -8.75 25.38
N THR A 394 9.28 -8.08 26.12
CA THR A 394 9.14 -6.62 26.07
C THR A 394 10.39 -5.93 26.61
N LEU A 395 10.98 -6.45 27.69
CA LEU A 395 12.25 -5.94 28.22
C LEU A 395 13.37 -6.04 27.17
N LEU A 396 13.51 -7.20 26.49
CA LEU A 396 14.50 -7.36 25.42
C LEU A 396 14.26 -6.37 24.26
N LYS A 397 13.01 -6.17 23.85
CA LYS A 397 12.67 -5.19 22.80
C LYS A 397 12.99 -3.74 23.19
N LEU A 398 12.89 -3.41 24.48
CA LEU A 398 13.27 -2.08 25.01
C LEU A 398 14.79 -1.92 25.05
N LEU A 399 15.53 -2.96 25.42
CA LEU A 399 17.01 -2.98 25.34
C LEU A 399 17.46 -2.74 23.90
N MET A 400 16.87 -3.43 22.93
CA MET A 400 17.10 -3.24 21.50
C MET A 400 16.64 -1.85 20.96
N ARG A 401 16.10 -0.98 21.79
CA ARG A 401 15.48 0.29 21.38
C ARG A 401 14.49 0.12 20.20
N PHE A 402 13.74 -0.99 20.18
CA PHE A 402 12.64 -1.19 19.23
C PHE A 402 11.38 -0.44 19.63
N TRP A 403 11.23 -0.15 20.92
CA TRP A 403 10.19 0.68 21.50
C TRP A 403 10.82 1.79 22.35
N PRO A 404 10.15 2.95 22.50
CA PRO A 404 10.66 4.01 23.33
C PRO A 404 10.61 3.59 24.81
N ALA A 405 11.72 3.70 25.50
CA ALA A 405 11.80 3.52 26.94
C ALA A 405 11.64 4.87 27.66
N THR A 406 11.40 4.82 28.98
CA THR A 406 11.52 6.01 29.82
C THR A 406 12.93 6.59 29.69
N PRO A 407 13.09 7.89 29.34
CA PRO A 407 14.41 8.48 29.16
C PRO A 407 15.33 8.27 30.37
N GLY A 408 16.55 7.80 30.12
CA GLY A 408 17.53 7.52 31.16
C GLY A 408 17.26 6.27 32.00
N ALA A 409 16.18 5.51 31.71
CA ALA A 409 15.92 4.25 32.44
C ALA A 409 16.79 3.08 31.99
N ILE A 410 17.38 3.15 30.81
CA ILE A 410 18.30 2.14 30.27
C ILE A 410 19.60 2.86 29.89
N GLU A 411 20.71 2.39 30.42
CA GLU A 411 22.04 2.87 30.11
C GLU A 411 22.92 1.70 29.67
N ILE A 412 23.67 1.88 28.58
CA ILE A 412 24.73 0.98 28.14
C ILE A 412 26.07 1.68 28.38
N SER A 413 26.94 1.07 29.16
CA SER A 413 28.26 1.65 29.50
C SER A 413 28.15 3.07 30.08
N GLY A 414 27.11 3.33 30.90
CA GLY A 414 26.84 4.65 31.50
C GLY A 414 26.30 5.71 30.54
N THR A 415 26.01 5.34 29.30
CA THR A 415 25.38 6.24 28.30
C THR A 415 23.89 5.90 28.16
N PRO A 416 22.98 6.88 28.29
CA PRO A 416 21.56 6.65 28.07
C PRO A 416 21.28 6.10 26.66
N LEU A 417 20.40 5.08 26.57
CA LEU A 417 20.11 4.33 25.35
C LEU A 417 19.65 5.24 24.18
N GLU A 418 18.92 6.29 24.49
CA GLU A 418 18.44 7.27 23.51
C GLU A 418 19.52 8.21 22.96
N GLN A 419 20.75 8.18 23.51
CA GLN A 419 21.88 8.99 23.06
C GLN A 419 22.93 8.17 22.30
N ILE A 420 22.74 6.87 22.13
CA ILE A 420 23.67 6.00 21.40
C ILE A 420 23.31 6.00 19.91
N ASN A 421 24.30 6.14 19.02
CA ASN A 421 24.11 6.00 17.58
C ASN A 421 23.42 4.67 17.26
N THR A 422 22.42 4.69 16.37
CA THR A 422 21.66 3.47 16.03
C THR A 422 22.56 2.40 15.42
N SER A 423 23.55 2.76 14.58
CA SER A 423 24.52 1.82 14.03
C SER A 423 25.36 1.17 15.11
N ASN A 424 25.95 1.98 16.00
CA ASN A 424 26.79 1.48 17.08
C ASN A 424 26.00 0.56 18.05
N LEU A 425 24.74 0.95 18.37
CA LEU A 425 23.86 0.10 19.18
C LEU A 425 23.66 -1.28 18.54
N ARG A 426 23.45 -1.35 17.22
CA ARG A 426 23.29 -2.63 16.50
C ARG A 426 24.59 -3.46 16.47
N ASP A 427 25.74 -2.81 16.46
CA ASP A 427 27.04 -3.51 16.57
C ASP A 427 27.30 -4.06 17.98
N LEU A 428 26.74 -3.41 19.03
CA LEU A 428 26.90 -3.80 20.41
C LEU A 428 25.96 -4.93 20.84
N GLU A 429 24.86 -5.19 20.12
CA GLU A 429 23.83 -6.14 20.56
C GLU A 429 23.43 -7.11 19.45
N SER A 430 23.24 -8.39 19.80
CA SER A 430 22.60 -9.37 18.95
C SER A 430 21.32 -9.86 19.61
N TYR A 431 20.26 -10.05 18.80
CA TYR A 431 18.95 -10.42 19.31
C TYR A 431 18.38 -11.63 18.58
N MET A 432 18.08 -12.67 19.32
CA MET A 432 17.31 -13.81 18.87
C MET A 432 15.88 -13.70 19.38
N THR A 433 14.94 -13.59 18.48
CA THR A 433 13.50 -13.57 18.77
C THR A 433 12.97 -14.97 19.07
N GLN A 434 11.88 -15.05 19.82
CA GLN A 434 11.19 -16.33 20.11
C GLN A 434 10.82 -17.08 18.83
N ASP A 435 10.27 -16.36 17.82
CA ASP A 435 9.97 -16.89 16.49
C ASP A 435 11.02 -16.42 15.49
N THR A 436 11.83 -17.33 14.96
CA THR A 436 12.83 -17.03 13.94
C THR A 436 12.18 -16.94 12.56
N HIS A 437 12.26 -15.77 11.93
CA HIS A 437 11.81 -15.58 10.56
C HIS A 437 12.89 -15.98 9.56
N LEU A 438 12.53 -16.84 8.60
CA LEU A 438 13.38 -17.24 7.49
C LEU A 438 12.81 -16.74 6.17
N TYR A 439 13.71 -16.27 5.31
CA TYR A 439 13.37 -15.80 3.97
C TYR A 439 13.37 -16.96 2.98
N HIS A 440 12.58 -16.86 1.94
CA HIS A 440 12.60 -17.80 0.82
C HIS A 440 13.90 -17.64 0.02
N ASP A 441 14.97 -18.20 0.54
CA ASP A 441 16.34 -18.16 0.01
C ASP A 441 17.12 -19.36 0.56
N SER A 442 18.38 -19.53 0.19
CA SER A 442 19.23 -20.58 0.76
C SER A 442 19.46 -20.42 2.27
N ILE A 443 19.78 -21.50 2.96
CA ILE A 443 20.19 -21.46 4.38
C ILE A 443 21.39 -20.53 4.54
N LYS A 444 22.37 -20.61 3.63
CA LYS A 444 23.55 -19.74 3.59
C LYS A 444 23.18 -18.26 3.58
N ASN A 445 22.30 -17.83 2.70
CA ASN A 445 21.88 -16.44 2.61
C ASN A 445 21.05 -16.03 3.83
N ASN A 446 20.23 -16.93 4.36
CA ASN A 446 19.53 -16.72 5.62
C ASN A 446 20.46 -16.47 6.80
N LEU A 447 21.59 -17.15 6.88
CA LEU A 447 22.61 -16.92 7.90
C LEU A 447 23.35 -15.58 7.69
N ARG A 448 23.75 -15.28 6.45
CA ARG A 448 24.46 -14.05 6.09
C ARG A 448 23.72 -12.75 6.37
N ILE A 449 22.42 -12.79 6.66
CA ILE A 449 21.69 -11.61 7.12
C ILE A 449 22.31 -11.01 8.40
N ALA A 450 22.90 -11.84 9.25
CA ALA A 450 23.55 -11.38 10.47
C ALA A 450 24.94 -10.74 10.21
N LYS A 451 25.64 -11.19 9.17
CA LYS A 451 26.95 -10.68 8.73
C LYS A 451 27.10 -10.94 7.24
N LEU A 452 26.92 -9.87 6.42
CA LEU A 452 26.84 -9.99 4.97
C LEU A 452 28.11 -10.51 4.30
N ASP A 453 29.27 -10.22 4.87
CA ASP A 453 30.60 -10.59 4.40
C ASP A 453 31.16 -11.86 5.07
N ALA A 454 30.32 -12.59 5.83
CA ALA A 454 30.73 -13.80 6.51
C ALA A 454 31.29 -14.85 5.54
N THR A 455 32.44 -15.43 5.91
CA THR A 455 33.06 -16.54 5.18
C THR A 455 32.28 -17.84 5.41
N ASP A 456 32.53 -18.84 4.58
CA ASP A 456 31.84 -20.13 4.72
C ASP A 456 32.30 -20.85 6.00
N GLU A 457 33.54 -20.62 6.43
CA GLU A 457 34.12 -21.16 7.70
C GLU A 457 33.41 -20.55 8.92
N GLU A 458 33.17 -19.22 8.92
CA GLU A 458 32.43 -18.53 9.98
C GLU A 458 30.99 -19.03 10.08
N LEU A 459 30.33 -19.28 8.93
CA LEU A 459 28.98 -19.86 8.90
C LEU A 459 28.94 -21.24 9.52
N VAL A 460 29.92 -22.09 9.17
CA VAL A 460 30.04 -23.46 9.70
C VAL A 460 30.29 -23.44 11.22
N GLU A 461 31.15 -22.54 11.69
CA GLU A 461 31.44 -22.40 13.12
C GLU A 461 30.24 -21.96 13.93
N ALA A 462 29.53 -20.91 13.47
CA ALA A 462 28.30 -20.44 14.09
C ALA A 462 27.22 -21.54 14.12
N CYS A 463 27.08 -22.30 13.03
CA CYS A 463 26.14 -23.42 12.96
C CYS A 463 26.54 -24.60 13.88
N LYS A 464 27.81 -24.85 14.11
CA LYS A 464 28.27 -25.83 15.08
C LYS A 464 27.93 -25.40 16.51
N LYS A 465 28.15 -24.13 16.88
CA LYS A 465 27.76 -23.56 18.17
C LYS A 465 26.25 -23.68 18.40
N ALA A 466 25.46 -23.48 17.36
CA ALA A 466 23.99 -23.61 17.39
C ALA A 466 23.47 -25.05 17.22
N SER A 467 24.35 -26.06 17.15
CA SER A 467 23.98 -27.48 16.97
C SER A 467 23.10 -27.76 15.74
N ILE A 468 23.33 -27.04 14.61
CA ILE A 468 22.55 -27.19 13.36
C ILE A 468 23.42 -27.65 12.18
N HIS A 469 24.75 -27.55 12.28
CA HIS A 469 25.68 -27.88 11.21
C HIS A 469 25.52 -29.31 10.68
N GLU A 470 25.42 -30.29 11.56
CA GLU A 470 25.29 -31.70 11.18
C GLU A 470 24.02 -31.92 10.36
N TYR A 471 22.91 -31.37 10.81
CA TYR A 471 21.64 -31.43 10.07
C TYR A 471 21.79 -30.81 8.68
N ILE A 472 22.32 -29.57 8.57
CA ILE A 472 22.52 -28.91 7.29
C ILE A 472 23.38 -29.76 6.35
N SER A 473 24.41 -30.43 6.89
CA SER A 473 25.32 -31.29 6.12
C SER A 473 24.65 -32.56 5.58
N THR A 474 23.54 -33.01 6.17
CA THR A 474 22.74 -34.14 5.66
C THR A 474 21.81 -33.75 4.51
N LEU A 475 21.56 -32.46 4.29
CA LEU A 475 20.67 -31.96 3.23
C LEU A 475 21.35 -32.13 1.85
N PRO A 476 20.58 -32.42 0.78
CA PRO A 476 21.15 -32.71 -0.55
C PRO A 476 22.02 -31.58 -1.12
N GLN A 477 21.77 -30.33 -0.76
CA GLN A 477 22.51 -29.14 -1.21
C GLN A 477 23.24 -28.45 -0.03
N GLY A 478 23.28 -29.07 1.16
CA GLY A 478 23.92 -28.47 2.33
C GLY A 478 23.45 -27.07 2.64
N TYR A 479 24.37 -26.13 2.77
CA TYR A 479 24.09 -24.71 3.03
C TYR A 479 23.37 -23.97 1.89
N ASP A 480 23.44 -24.46 0.65
CA ASP A 480 22.75 -23.91 -0.50
C ASP A 480 21.30 -24.43 -0.64
N THR A 481 20.85 -25.27 0.30
CA THR A 481 19.47 -25.77 0.32
C THR A 481 18.48 -24.62 0.44
N PRO A 482 17.50 -24.50 -0.50
CA PRO A 482 16.47 -23.47 -0.44
C PRO A 482 15.51 -23.74 0.72
N VAL A 483 15.20 -22.68 1.45
CA VAL A 483 14.19 -22.68 2.50
C VAL A 483 12.85 -22.29 1.87
N ALA A 484 11.80 -23.08 2.12
CA ALA A 484 10.45 -22.77 1.66
C ALA A 484 9.92 -21.47 2.28
N GLU A 485 8.85 -20.94 1.71
CA GLU A 485 8.19 -19.74 2.24
C GLU A 485 7.88 -19.90 3.73
N LEU A 486 8.19 -18.87 4.52
CA LEU A 486 8.05 -18.84 5.99
C LEU A 486 8.82 -19.95 6.74
N GLY A 487 9.73 -20.69 6.06
CA GLY A 487 10.51 -21.75 6.68
C GLY A 487 9.76 -23.08 6.84
N ASP A 488 8.66 -23.29 6.12
CA ASP A 488 7.81 -24.49 6.27
C ASP A 488 8.51 -25.81 5.94
N SER A 489 9.67 -25.76 5.25
CA SER A 489 10.50 -26.94 5.01
C SER A 489 11.36 -27.39 6.20
N LEU A 490 11.40 -26.59 7.28
CA LEU A 490 12.20 -26.84 8.48
C LEU A 490 11.29 -26.99 9.71
N SER A 491 11.67 -27.88 10.62
CA SER A 491 11.02 -28.01 11.92
C SER A 491 11.19 -26.73 12.76
N GLY A 492 10.34 -26.55 13.78
CA GLY A 492 10.44 -25.41 14.71
C GLY A 492 11.82 -25.32 15.39
N GLY A 493 12.38 -26.45 15.79
CA GLY A 493 13.71 -26.51 16.40
C GLY A 493 14.83 -26.17 15.42
N GLU A 494 14.75 -26.57 14.16
CA GLU A 494 15.74 -26.20 13.13
C GLU A 494 15.70 -24.71 12.81
N ARG A 495 14.52 -24.12 12.66
CA ARG A 495 14.35 -22.68 12.51
C ARG A 495 14.97 -21.91 13.67
N GLN A 496 14.69 -22.35 14.89
CA GLN A 496 15.20 -21.73 16.11
C GLN A 496 16.74 -21.78 16.17
N ARG A 497 17.35 -22.92 15.82
CA ARG A 497 18.82 -23.06 15.77
C ARG A 497 19.46 -22.19 14.66
N ILE A 498 18.80 -21.95 13.54
CA ILE A 498 19.26 -20.98 12.54
C ILE A 498 19.23 -19.56 13.12
N GLY A 499 18.20 -19.20 13.88
CA GLY A 499 18.13 -17.92 14.58
C GLY A 499 19.28 -17.75 15.58
N LEU A 500 19.57 -18.80 16.33
CA LEU A 500 20.69 -18.81 17.26
C LEU A 500 22.05 -18.74 16.54
N ALA A 501 22.20 -19.45 15.41
CA ALA A 501 23.41 -19.35 14.59
C ALA A 501 23.63 -17.91 14.06
N ARG A 502 22.58 -17.18 13.72
CA ARG A 502 22.67 -15.75 13.39
C ARG A 502 23.20 -14.92 14.56
N ALA A 503 22.72 -15.19 15.79
CA ALA A 503 23.19 -14.48 16.97
C ALA A 503 24.68 -14.73 17.24
N PHE A 504 25.14 -15.97 17.09
CA PHE A 504 26.58 -16.32 17.19
C PHE A 504 27.41 -15.69 16.06
N LEU A 505 26.89 -15.66 14.84
CA LEU A 505 27.57 -15.11 13.65
C LEU A 505 27.74 -13.59 13.73
N HIS A 506 26.77 -12.89 14.28
CA HIS A 506 26.82 -11.44 14.47
C HIS A 506 27.92 -11.02 15.45
N ASP A 507 28.22 -11.86 16.41
CA ASP A 507 29.38 -11.77 17.32
C ASP A 507 29.40 -10.49 18.19
N ALA A 508 28.22 -9.96 18.56
CA ALA A 508 28.11 -8.77 19.41
C ALA A 508 28.48 -9.06 20.89
N PRO A 509 28.98 -8.06 21.64
CA PRO A 509 29.36 -8.22 23.05
C PRO A 509 28.13 -8.39 23.98
N LEU A 510 26.94 -7.99 23.60
CA LEU A 510 25.68 -8.24 24.30
C LEU A 510 24.79 -9.16 23.46
N MET A 511 24.48 -10.34 23.98
CA MET A 511 23.61 -11.30 23.33
C MET A 511 22.27 -11.40 24.06
N LEU A 512 21.18 -11.08 23.39
CA LEU A 512 19.82 -11.11 23.92
C LEU A 512 19.07 -12.30 23.30
N LEU A 513 18.70 -13.28 24.11
CA LEU A 513 18.11 -14.55 23.64
C LEU A 513 16.71 -14.75 24.25
N ASP A 514 15.69 -14.75 23.39
CA ASP A 514 14.30 -14.95 23.81
C ASP A 514 13.89 -16.41 23.57
N GLU A 515 13.83 -17.19 24.63
CA GLU A 515 13.50 -18.62 24.67
C GLU A 515 14.31 -19.51 23.67
N PRO A 516 15.65 -19.44 23.66
CA PRO A 516 16.48 -20.08 22.63
C PRO A 516 16.40 -21.59 22.57
N THR A 517 15.82 -22.26 23.58
CA THR A 517 15.76 -23.71 23.69
C THR A 517 14.34 -24.28 23.75
N SER A 518 13.29 -23.45 23.53
CA SER A 518 11.88 -23.83 23.75
C SER A 518 11.43 -25.05 22.92
N ASN A 519 11.93 -25.18 21.68
CA ASN A 519 11.53 -26.22 20.72
C ASN A 519 12.59 -27.30 20.54
N LEU A 520 13.49 -27.49 21.54
CA LEU A 520 14.60 -28.42 21.43
C LEU A 520 14.44 -29.62 22.37
N ASP A 521 14.98 -30.74 21.94
CA ASP A 521 15.21 -31.89 22.80
C ASP A 521 16.35 -31.66 23.79
N SER A 522 16.44 -32.48 24.82
CA SER A 522 17.39 -32.29 25.91
C SER A 522 18.87 -32.39 25.47
N LEU A 523 19.17 -33.14 24.41
CA LEU A 523 20.54 -33.26 23.90
C LEU A 523 20.99 -31.97 23.20
N ASN A 524 20.16 -31.47 22.27
CA ASN A 524 20.43 -30.21 21.57
C ASN A 524 20.44 -29.02 22.55
N GLU A 525 19.52 -29.01 23.53
CA GLU A 525 19.52 -28.00 24.60
C GLU A 525 20.87 -28.01 25.36
N ALA A 526 21.36 -29.16 25.80
CA ALA A 526 22.63 -29.26 26.53
C ALA A 526 23.83 -28.77 25.71
N ILE A 527 23.87 -29.06 24.38
CA ILE A 527 24.94 -28.59 23.51
C ILE A 527 24.91 -27.05 23.40
N ILE A 528 23.76 -26.48 23.23
CA ILE A 528 23.56 -25.02 23.10
C ILE A 528 23.93 -24.31 24.41
N LEU A 529 23.44 -24.82 25.55
CA LEU A 529 23.79 -24.27 26.87
C LEU A 529 25.29 -24.28 27.12
N ARG A 530 25.98 -25.37 26.76
CA ARG A 530 27.43 -25.43 26.82
C ARG A 530 28.14 -24.46 25.87
N SER A 531 27.57 -24.21 24.69
CA SER A 531 28.11 -23.23 23.77
C SER A 531 27.95 -21.80 24.30
N LEU A 532 26.79 -21.48 24.89
CA LEU A 532 26.53 -20.18 25.51
C LEU A 532 27.44 -19.93 26.72
N ASP A 533 27.67 -20.93 27.58
CA ASP A 533 28.57 -20.85 28.72
C ASP A 533 30.02 -20.49 28.31
N LYS A 534 30.48 -21.01 27.18
CA LYS A 534 31.80 -20.68 26.62
C LYS A 534 31.89 -19.27 26.04
N GLU A 535 30.78 -18.71 25.49
CA GLU A 535 30.77 -17.37 24.93
C GLU A 535 30.92 -16.27 26.01
N THR A 536 30.62 -16.57 27.28
CA THR A 536 30.71 -15.59 28.38
C THR A 536 32.13 -15.15 28.72
N GLU A 537 33.17 -15.81 28.23
CA GLU A 537 34.54 -15.34 28.43
C GLU A 537 34.80 -13.93 27.88
N HIS A 538 33.93 -13.43 26.99
CA HIS A 538 34.07 -12.12 26.34
C HIS A 538 32.73 -11.41 26.07
N LYS A 539 31.58 -11.94 26.54
CA LYS A 539 30.24 -11.42 26.22
C LYS A 539 29.31 -11.52 27.41
N SER A 540 28.36 -10.58 27.45
CA SER A 540 27.21 -10.69 28.32
C SER A 540 26.05 -11.36 27.57
N VAL A 541 25.42 -12.34 28.22
CA VAL A 541 24.27 -13.05 27.65
C VAL A 541 23.04 -12.81 28.53
N VAL A 542 21.96 -12.29 27.92
CA VAL A 542 20.65 -12.22 28.57
C VAL A 542 19.79 -13.37 28.05
N LEU A 543 19.42 -14.26 28.94
CA LEU A 543 18.73 -15.49 28.62
C LEU A 543 17.31 -15.49 29.19
N VAL A 544 16.33 -15.35 28.35
CA VAL A 544 14.92 -15.45 28.73
C VAL A 544 14.45 -16.89 28.55
N SER A 545 13.95 -17.52 29.60
CA SER A 545 13.38 -18.87 29.54
C SER A 545 12.41 -19.13 30.69
N HIS A 546 11.51 -20.08 30.47
CA HIS A 546 10.65 -20.65 31.52
C HIS A 546 11.14 -22.05 32.01
N ARG A 547 12.24 -22.56 31.44
CA ARG A 547 12.81 -23.88 31.79
C ARG A 547 13.87 -23.74 32.86
N ALA A 548 13.77 -24.55 33.91
CA ALA A 548 14.77 -24.58 34.99
C ALA A 548 16.15 -25.06 34.49
N SER A 549 16.20 -25.99 33.52
CA SER A 549 17.44 -26.46 32.90
C SER A 549 18.22 -25.33 32.23
N THR A 550 17.55 -24.46 31.50
CA THR A 550 18.16 -23.32 30.82
C THR A 550 18.74 -22.31 31.82
N MET A 551 18.11 -22.14 32.98
CA MET A 551 18.60 -21.22 34.03
C MET A 551 19.77 -21.76 34.82
N GLY A 552 20.10 -23.06 34.69
CA GLY A 552 21.22 -23.68 35.38
C GLY A 552 22.60 -23.14 35.02
N ILE A 553 22.73 -22.42 33.89
CA ILE A 553 23.99 -21.77 33.47
C ILE A 553 24.02 -20.26 33.80
N ALA A 554 22.94 -19.69 34.36
CA ALA A 554 22.88 -18.26 34.65
C ALA A 554 23.65 -17.93 35.94
N ASP A 555 24.51 -16.90 35.89
CA ASP A 555 25.20 -16.35 37.04
C ASP A 555 24.27 -15.58 37.98
N VAL A 556 23.32 -14.85 37.36
CA VAL A 556 22.31 -14.04 38.07
C VAL A 556 20.96 -14.34 37.44
N VAL A 557 19.95 -14.54 38.28
CA VAL A 557 18.57 -14.78 37.81
C VAL A 557 17.62 -13.73 38.38
N TYR A 558 16.92 -13.07 37.49
CA TYR A 558 15.81 -12.15 37.83
C TYR A 558 14.47 -12.81 37.55
N THR A 559 13.54 -12.71 38.48
CA THR A 559 12.19 -13.21 38.29
C THR A 559 11.26 -12.03 37.94
N VAL A 560 10.56 -12.12 36.79
CA VAL A 560 9.55 -11.15 36.36
C VAL A 560 8.17 -11.71 36.60
N ASP A 561 7.42 -11.14 37.54
CA ASP A 561 6.05 -11.53 37.84
C ASP A 561 5.14 -10.27 37.89
N GLY A 562 4.04 -10.28 37.10
CA GLY A 562 3.13 -9.15 37.02
C GLY A 562 3.79 -7.81 36.64
N GLY A 563 4.84 -7.85 35.78
CA GLY A 563 5.57 -6.67 35.33
C GLY A 563 6.59 -6.12 36.34
N ARG A 564 6.89 -6.81 37.43
CA ARG A 564 7.88 -6.44 38.44
C ARG A 564 9.00 -7.45 38.53
N VAL A 565 10.18 -7.01 38.93
CA VAL A 565 11.37 -7.88 39.13
C VAL A 565 11.60 -8.12 40.62
N SER A 566 11.88 -9.39 40.96
CA SER A 566 12.31 -9.84 42.26
C SER A 566 13.59 -10.68 42.17
#